data_d05c7ba2e90c7e31ddd03d4f094f79e9
#
_entry.id   d05c7ba2e90c7e31ddd03d4f094f79e9
#
_cell.length_a   1.000
_cell.length_b   1.000
_cell.length_c   1.000
_cell.angle_alpha   90.00
_cell.angle_beta   90.00
_cell.angle_gamma   90.00
#
_symmetry.space_group_name_H-M   'P 1'
#
loop_
_entity.id
_entity.type
_entity.pdbx_description
1 polymer ?
#
loop_
_entity_poly.entity_id
_entity_poly.type
_entity_poly.pdbx_seq_one_letter_code
_entity_poly.pdbx_strand_id
1 'polypeptide(L)'
;MSKKIQLSDHFTYGRLLRFVMPSILMILCTSVYTIVDGFFVSNYVGKTAFAALNLVWPVLMAVSTIGFLIGTGGCALVSKTLGEGNRERANQYFSMLITVTFIGTVILSAIGFLLTPQIVTLLGAKGAEMQANSILYGRILFVGIPFMVLQQAFLSFYVAAEKPSLSLIVSIVSGVINMILDYMLIVPLNMGLAGAALATILSQAIGGIFPVIYFLRKNSSLLRLQFPFPMHWKALWIACANGSSEMVSNLSVSLVSMLYNYQLMRLVGEDGISAYGVLMYVSVVFNAVFMGYSIGSAPIVSYHYGAKNHAELKNLFQKGLWLISGSSVVITALAIGFAKQQAMIFTSHDADLMALTIQACQIYSIAYLFKGINTWASSFFTALNNGLVSALISFLRTFLFEIAAILILPALFGVLGIWFSVVAAEL
;
A
#
# COMPACT_ATOMS: atom_id res chain seq x y z
N MET A 1 -26.88 15.56 -15.48
CA MET A 1 -25.50 15.47 -14.99
C MET A 1 -25.52 15.41 -13.47
N SER A 2 -25.03 14.36 -12.84
CA SER A 2 -24.95 14.28 -11.36
C SER A 2 -23.98 15.36 -10.87
N LYS A 3 -24.41 16.17 -9.90
CA LYS A 3 -23.59 17.25 -9.31
C LYS A 3 -22.28 16.63 -8.78
N LYS A 4 -21.14 17.16 -9.20
CA LYS A 4 -19.83 16.69 -8.74
C LYS A 4 -19.74 16.80 -7.22
N ILE A 5 -19.33 15.73 -6.53
CA ILE A 5 -19.15 15.73 -5.07
C ILE A 5 -17.88 16.50 -4.75
N GLN A 6 -17.97 17.46 -3.82
CA GLN A 6 -16.87 18.30 -3.36
C GLN A 6 -16.49 17.92 -1.93
N LEU A 7 -15.24 18.22 -1.52
CA LEU A 7 -14.78 17.98 -0.15
C LEU A 7 -15.60 18.78 0.89
N SER A 8 -16.14 19.93 0.50
CA SER A 8 -16.95 20.82 1.35
C SER A 8 -18.40 20.38 1.51
N ASP A 9 -18.87 19.37 0.77
CA ASP A 9 -20.26 18.92 0.82
C ASP A 9 -20.60 18.24 2.17
N HIS A 10 -21.88 18.23 2.51
CA HIS A 10 -22.40 17.33 3.53
C HIS A 10 -22.46 15.89 2.99
N PHE A 11 -21.88 14.93 3.71
CA PHE A 11 -21.78 13.56 3.30
C PHE A 11 -22.88 12.68 3.94
N THR A 12 -23.84 12.27 3.09
CA THR A 12 -24.71 11.14 3.38
C THR A 12 -23.98 9.82 3.12
N TYR A 13 -24.47 8.66 3.59
CA TYR A 13 -23.86 7.35 3.30
C TYR A 13 -23.65 7.12 1.80
N GLY A 14 -24.66 7.43 0.96
CA GLY A 14 -24.56 7.25 -0.49
C GLY A 14 -23.53 8.18 -1.15
N ARG A 15 -23.40 9.43 -0.68
CA ARG A 15 -22.37 10.35 -1.20
C ARG A 15 -20.97 9.92 -0.78
N LEU A 16 -20.80 9.52 0.49
CA LEU A 16 -19.54 9.05 1.02
C LEU A 16 -19.06 7.82 0.25
N LEU A 17 -19.91 6.79 0.14
CA LEU A 17 -19.58 5.59 -0.63
C LEU A 17 -19.26 5.89 -2.09
N ARG A 18 -20.04 6.74 -2.77
CA ARG A 18 -19.77 7.12 -4.16
C ARG A 18 -18.44 7.85 -4.32
N PHE A 19 -18.03 8.64 -3.32
CA PHE A 19 -16.76 9.36 -3.35
C PHE A 19 -15.56 8.44 -3.10
N VAL A 20 -15.67 7.49 -2.16
CA VAL A 20 -14.56 6.60 -1.77
C VAL A 20 -14.45 5.34 -2.64
N MET A 21 -15.52 4.93 -3.31
CA MET A 21 -15.56 3.72 -4.14
C MET A 21 -14.45 3.67 -5.20
N PRO A 22 -14.13 4.75 -5.93
CA PRO A 22 -13.00 4.73 -6.86
C PRO A 22 -11.67 4.42 -6.18
N SER A 23 -11.45 4.88 -4.95
CA SER A 23 -10.22 4.58 -4.20
C SER A 23 -10.16 3.11 -3.76
N ILE A 24 -11.28 2.52 -3.38
CA ILE A 24 -11.37 1.08 -3.06
C ILE A 24 -11.05 0.25 -4.31
N LEU A 25 -11.71 0.56 -5.43
CA LEU A 25 -11.48 -0.13 -6.70
C LEU A 25 -10.04 0.04 -7.19
N MET A 26 -9.45 1.21 -7.00
CA MET A 26 -8.05 1.48 -7.34
C MET A 26 -7.10 0.53 -6.61
N ILE A 27 -7.24 0.38 -5.28
CA ILE A 27 -6.38 -0.54 -4.50
C ILE A 27 -6.63 -2.00 -4.89
N LEU A 28 -7.88 -2.38 -5.15
CA LEU A 28 -8.20 -3.73 -5.66
C LEU A 28 -7.52 -4.01 -7.01
N CYS A 29 -7.61 -3.07 -7.96
CA CYS A 29 -6.95 -3.21 -9.26
C CYS A 29 -5.42 -3.31 -9.11
N THR A 30 -4.83 -2.49 -8.22
CA THR A 30 -3.40 -2.53 -7.91
C THR A 30 -2.98 -3.91 -7.37
N SER A 31 -3.80 -4.50 -6.51
CA SER A 31 -3.56 -5.85 -5.98
C SER A 31 -3.58 -6.92 -7.06
N VAL A 32 -4.52 -6.83 -7.99
CA VAL A 32 -4.65 -7.81 -9.10
C VAL A 32 -3.44 -7.76 -10.03
N TYR A 33 -3.01 -6.59 -10.48
CA TYR A 33 -1.87 -6.53 -11.40
C TYR A 33 -0.56 -7.00 -10.75
N THR A 34 -0.37 -6.78 -9.43
CA THR A 34 0.80 -7.30 -8.72
C THR A 34 0.84 -8.83 -8.72
N ILE A 35 -0.32 -9.49 -8.61
CA ILE A 35 -0.44 -10.95 -8.72
C ILE A 35 -0.09 -11.42 -10.14
N VAL A 36 -0.56 -10.71 -11.16
CA VAL A 36 -0.29 -11.04 -12.57
C VAL A 36 1.18 -10.89 -12.93
N ASP A 37 1.85 -9.82 -12.47
CA ASP A 37 3.30 -9.62 -12.64
C ASP A 37 4.09 -10.81 -12.06
N GLY A 38 3.79 -11.21 -10.82
CA GLY A 38 4.38 -12.40 -10.20
C GLY A 38 4.16 -13.68 -11.01
N PHE A 39 2.98 -13.84 -11.61
CA PHE A 39 2.65 -14.98 -12.47
C PHE A 39 3.55 -15.03 -13.73
N PHE A 40 3.73 -13.91 -14.43
CA PHE A 40 4.61 -13.87 -15.61
C PHE A 40 6.06 -14.23 -15.27
N VAL A 41 6.60 -13.65 -14.21
CA VAL A 41 7.99 -13.92 -13.81
C VAL A 41 8.17 -15.38 -13.40
N SER A 42 7.28 -15.93 -12.59
CA SER A 42 7.40 -17.31 -12.11
C SER A 42 7.31 -18.36 -13.23
N ASN A 43 6.45 -18.13 -14.23
CA ASN A 43 6.18 -19.11 -15.27
C ASN A 43 7.10 -19.01 -16.50
N TYR A 44 7.59 -17.81 -16.83
CA TYR A 44 8.32 -17.59 -18.09
C TYR A 44 9.80 -17.26 -17.91
N VAL A 45 10.23 -16.79 -16.73
CA VAL A 45 11.63 -16.37 -16.52
C VAL A 45 12.44 -17.43 -15.78
N GLY A 46 11.79 -18.21 -14.91
CA GLY A 46 12.42 -19.33 -14.21
C GLY A 46 12.66 -19.08 -12.71
N LYS A 47 13.02 -20.18 -12.02
CA LYS A 47 13.09 -20.21 -10.54
C LYS A 47 14.15 -19.27 -9.96
N THR A 48 15.35 -19.24 -10.55
CA THR A 48 16.47 -18.38 -10.06
C THR A 48 16.13 -16.90 -10.20
N ALA A 49 15.50 -16.51 -11.32
CA ALA A 49 15.05 -15.15 -11.55
C ALA A 49 13.93 -14.73 -10.60
N PHE A 50 12.97 -15.62 -10.36
CA PHE A 50 11.90 -15.38 -9.39
C PHE A 50 12.44 -15.25 -7.96
N ALA A 51 13.45 -16.06 -7.59
CA ALA A 51 14.14 -15.94 -6.31
C ALA A 51 14.89 -14.60 -6.19
N ALA A 52 15.56 -14.14 -7.27
CA ALA A 52 16.25 -12.85 -7.32
C ALA A 52 15.29 -11.66 -7.15
N LEU A 53 14.11 -11.72 -7.80
CA LEU A 53 13.03 -10.73 -7.62
C LEU A 53 12.62 -10.65 -6.14
N ASN A 54 12.27 -11.79 -5.54
CA ASN A 54 11.80 -11.84 -4.16
C ASN A 54 12.87 -11.38 -3.14
N LEU A 55 14.16 -11.55 -3.47
CA LEU A 55 15.26 -11.09 -2.63
C LEU A 55 15.34 -9.56 -2.59
N VAL A 56 15.21 -8.90 -3.73
CA VAL A 56 15.41 -7.43 -3.87
C VAL A 56 14.14 -6.65 -3.53
N TRP A 57 12.96 -7.22 -3.80
CA TRP A 57 11.66 -6.57 -3.66
C TRP A 57 11.41 -5.90 -2.28
N PRO A 58 11.74 -6.52 -1.13
CA PRO A 58 11.53 -5.89 0.18
C PRO A 58 12.29 -4.57 0.36
N VAL A 59 13.50 -4.45 -0.20
CA VAL A 59 14.28 -3.22 -0.13
C VAL A 59 13.63 -2.12 -0.95
N LEU A 60 13.16 -2.46 -2.14
CA LEU A 60 12.45 -1.51 -3.01
C LEU A 60 11.13 -1.06 -2.38
N MET A 61 10.40 -1.98 -1.77
CA MET A 61 9.19 -1.67 -1.03
C MET A 61 9.48 -0.74 0.15
N ALA A 62 10.55 -0.98 0.92
CA ALA A 62 10.95 -0.10 2.03
C ALA A 62 11.21 1.34 1.55
N VAL A 63 11.90 1.52 0.42
CA VAL A 63 12.11 2.86 -0.16
C VAL A 63 10.82 3.45 -0.70
N SER A 64 9.93 2.65 -1.29
CA SER A 64 8.66 3.12 -1.83
C SER A 64 7.68 3.62 -0.76
N THR A 65 7.86 3.21 0.51
CA THR A 65 7.04 3.71 1.63
C THR A 65 7.12 5.23 1.80
N ILE A 66 8.15 5.88 1.27
CA ILE A 66 8.24 7.35 1.18
C ILE A 66 7.04 7.94 0.41
N GLY A 67 6.55 7.23 -0.61
CA GLY A 67 5.36 7.62 -1.35
C GLY A 67 4.10 7.62 -0.49
N PHE A 68 3.92 6.63 0.36
CA PHE A 68 2.83 6.59 1.33
C PHE A 68 3.00 7.65 2.42
N LEU A 69 4.21 7.82 2.96
CA LEU A 69 4.54 8.87 3.94
C LEU A 69 4.07 10.26 3.44
N ILE A 70 4.50 10.64 2.26
CA ILE A 70 4.16 11.94 1.68
C ILE A 70 2.72 11.98 1.13
N GLY A 71 2.25 10.87 0.58
CA GLY A 71 0.89 10.75 0.06
C GLY A 71 -0.16 10.97 1.15
N THR A 72 -0.10 10.22 2.24
CA THR A 72 -1.10 10.30 3.31
C THR A 72 -0.89 11.52 4.20
N GLY A 73 0.33 11.75 4.70
CA GLY A 73 0.62 12.87 5.61
C GLY A 73 0.59 14.22 4.90
N GLY A 74 1.11 14.31 3.68
CA GLY A 74 1.04 15.52 2.86
C GLY A 74 -0.37 15.84 2.41
N CYS A 75 -1.14 14.82 2.01
CA CYS A 75 -2.55 14.96 1.65
C CYS A 75 -3.38 15.52 2.82
N ALA A 76 -3.15 15.02 4.05
CA ALA A 76 -3.82 15.52 5.25
C ALA A 76 -3.51 17.01 5.49
N LEU A 77 -2.24 17.41 5.39
CA LEU A 77 -1.83 18.80 5.54
C LEU A 77 -2.45 19.73 4.46
N VAL A 78 -2.38 19.29 3.20
CA VAL A 78 -2.88 20.05 2.05
C VAL A 78 -4.40 20.20 2.13
N SER A 79 -5.13 19.11 2.42
CA SER A 79 -6.59 19.11 2.52
C SER A 79 -7.08 19.96 3.70
N LYS A 80 -6.38 19.92 4.84
CA LYS A 80 -6.63 20.82 5.97
C LYS A 80 -6.48 22.28 5.55
N THR A 81 -5.39 22.64 4.87
CA THR A 81 -5.12 24.01 4.42
C THR A 81 -6.18 24.50 3.40
N LEU A 82 -6.70 23.57 2.55
CA LEU A 82 -7.85 23.87 1.70
C LEU A 82 -9.11 24.16 2.52
N GLY A 83 -9.35 23.41 3.58
CA GLY A 83 -10.46 23.62 4.52
C GLY A 83 -10.36 24.95 5.28
N GLU A 84 -9.15 25.41 5.58
CA GLU A 84 -8.88 26.75 6.14
C GLU A 84 -9.15 27.88 5.15
N GLY A 85 -9.54 27.58 3.90
CA GLY A 85 -9.82 28.54 2.84
C GLY A 85 -8.58 29.07 2.11
N ASN A 86 -7.39 28.61 2.43
CA ASN A 86 -6.14 29.09 1.83
C ASN A 86 -5.64 28.16 0.70
N ARG A 87 -6.30 28.26 -0.45
CA ARG A 87 -5.96 27.43 -1.62
C ARG A 87 -4.56 27.71 -2.15
N GLU A 88 -4.10 28.95 -2.10
CA GLU A 88 -2.76 29.30 -2.58
C GLU A 88 -1.68 28.59 -1.76
N ARG A 89 -1.79 28.66 -0.43
CA ARG A 89 -0.86 28.00 0.49
C ARG A 89 -0.93 26.47 0.37
N ALA A 90 -2.11 25.92 0.14
CA ALA A 90 -2.27 24.48 -0.13
C ALA A 90 -1.52 24.05 -1.40
N ASN A 91 -1.58 24.85 -2.47
CA ASN A 91 -0.83 24.60 -3.71
C ASN A 91 0.69 24.75 -3.51
N GLN A 92 1.14 25.70 -2.69
CA GLN A 92 2.56 25.83 -2.33
C GLN A 92 3.05 24.59 -1.57
N TYR A 93 2.30 24.12 -0.57
CA TYR A 93 2.63 22.89 0.15
C TYR A 93 2.65 21.68 -0.77
N PHE A 94 1.64 21.52 -1.61
CA PHE A 94 1.58 20.43 -2.59
C PHE A 94 2.78 20.45 -3.53
N SER A 95 3.13 21.62 -4.10
CA SER A 95 4.28 21.76 -4.99
C SER A 95 5.60 21.43 -4.29
N MET A 96 5.78 21.94 -3.06
CA MET A 96 6.95 21.67 -2.24
C MET A 96 7.08 20.17 -1.95
N LEU A 97 6.00 19.52 -1.47
CA LEU A 97 6.01 18.10 -1.12
C LEU A 97 6.38 17.22 -2.32
N ILE A 98 5.74 17.44 -3.47
CA ILE A 98 6.03 16.66 -4.70
C ILE A 98 7.48 16.89 -5.17
N THR A 99 7.96 18.14 -5.17
CA THR A 99 9.31 18.45 -5.62
C THR A 99 10.38 17.87 -4.70
N VAL A 100 10.24 18.05 -3.38
CA VAL A 100 11.18 17.50 -2.39
C VAL A 100 11.19 15.96 -2.45
N THR A 101 10.03 15.34 -2.60
CA THR A 101 9.91 13.89 -2.75
C THR A 101 10.63 13.42 -4.02
N PHE A 102 10.40 14.08 -5.16
CA PHE A 102 11.05 13.72 -6.41
C PHE A 102 12.58 13.85 -6.31
N ILE A 103 13.09 14.99 -5.85
CA ILE A 103 14.55 15.21 -5.70
C ILE A 103 15.15 14.21 -4.71
N GLY A 104 14.52 14.02 -3.54
CA GLY A 104 14.98 13.07 -2.52
C GLY A 104 15.04 11.64 -3.04
N THR A 105 14.02 11.22 -3.80
CA THR A 105 13.97 9.87 -4.36
C THR A 105 14.92 9.67 -5.54
N VAL A 106 15.22 10.70 -6.32
CA VAL A 106 16.29 10.64 -7.33
C VAL A 106 17.66 10.44 -6.67
N ILE A 107 17.94 11.14 -5.57
CA ILE A 107 19.19 10.95 -4.81
C ILE A 107 19.25 9.52 -4.23
N LEU A 108 18.17 9.05 -3.60
CA LEU A 108 18.09 7.68 -3.07
C LEU A 108 18.21 6.62 -4.17
N SER A 109 17.62 6.87 -5.32
CA SER A 109 17.75 6.05 -6.53
C SER A 109 19.20 5.92 -6.99
N ALA A 110 19.92 7.03 -7.09
CA ALA A 110 21.33 7.03 -7.45
C ALA A 110 22.21 6.27 -6.44
N ILE A 111 21.98 6.51 -5.14
CA ILE A 111 22.67 5.79 -4.06
C ILE A 111 22.35 4.29 -4.13
N GLY A 112 21.07 3.92 -4.23
CA GLY A 112 20.66 2.53 -4.32
C GLY A 112 21.20 1.81 -5.55
N PHE A 113 21.21 2.48 -6.71
CA PHE A 113 21.79 1.95 -7.94
C PHE A 113 23.29 1.63 -7.76
N LEU A 114 24.05 2.53 -7.13
CA LEU A 114 25.49 2.33 -6.87
C LEU A 114 25.73 1.24 -5.84
N LEU A 115 24.91 1.20 -4.78
CA LEU A 115 25.05 0.24 -3.69
C LEU A 115 24.35 -1.11 -3.94
N THR A 116 23.71 -1.31 -5.10
CA THR A 116 22.97 -2.56 -5.40
C THR A 116 23.82 -3.81 -5.20
N PRO A 117 25.11 -3.90 -5.62
CA PRO A 117 25.92 -5.10 -5.40
C PRO A 117 26.11 -5.39 -3.91
N GLN A 118 26.36 -4.37 -3.08
CA GLN A 118 26.55 -4.51 -1.63
C GLN A 118 25.22 -4.94 -0.97
N ILE A 119 24.10 -4.34 -1.37
CA ILE A 119 22.76 -4.69 -0.89
C ILE A 119 22.48 -6.17 -1.19
N VAL A 120 22.70 -6.61 -2.43
CA VAL A 120 22.45 -7.99 -2.86
C VAL A 120 23.33 -8.98 -2.10
N THR A 121 24.57 -8.64 -1.83
CA THR A 121 25.48 -9.47 -1.01
C THR A 121 25.00 -9.54 0.45
N LEU A 122 24.58 -8.41 1.03
CA LEU A 122 24.04 -8.33 2.40
C LEU A 122 22.75 -9.15 2.56
N LEU A 123 21.91 -9.17 1.53
CA LEU A 123 20.68 -9.97 1.49
C LEU A 123 20.93 -11.47 1.34
N GLY A 124 22.19 -11.88 1.13
CA GLY A 124 22.59 -13.28 1.12
C GLY A 124 22.35 -14.01 -0.20
N ALA A 125 22.40 -13.30 -1.34
CA ALA A 125 22.36 -13.95 -2.66
C ALA A 125 23.52 -14.95 -2.81
N LYS A 126 23.20 -16.23 -3.04
CA LYS A 126 24.18 -17.31 -3.20
C LYS A 126 24.26 -17.75 -4.67
N GLY A 127 25.49 -17.87 -5.16
CA GLY A 127 25.77 -18.27 -6.54
C GLY A 127 25.84 -17.07 -7.51
N ALA A 128 26.70 -17.19 -8.53
CA ALA A 128 26.99 -16.10 -9.46
C ALA A 128 25.76 -15.68 -10.28
N GLU A 129 24.93 -16.62 -10.70
CA GLU A 129 23.72 -16.36 -11.48
C GLU A 129 22.68 -15.58 -10.69
N MET A 130 22.39 -15.99 -9.43
CA MET A 130 21.45 -15.28 -8.57
C MET A 130 21.93 -13.89 -8.22
N GLN A 131 23.25 -13.71 -7.97
CA GLN A 131 23.82 -12.39 -7.74
C GLN A 131 23.68 -11.49 -8.97
N ALA A 132 24.03 -11.99 -10.16
CA ALA A 132 23.94 -11.24 -11.40
C ALA A 132 22.49 -10.81 -11.69
N ASN A 133 21.54 -11.73 -11.55
CA ASN A 133 20.10 -11.46 -11.73
C ASN A 133 19.57 -10.43 -10.71
N SER A 134 19.94 -10.57 -9.43
CA SER A 134 19.53 -9.64 -8.39
C SER A 134 20.10 -8.24 -8.58
N ILE A 135 21.37 -8.13 -9.00
CA ILE A 135 22.02 -6.85 -9.30
C ILE A 135 21.39 -6.19 -10.52
N LEU A 136 21.16 -6.96 -11.60
CA LEU A 136 20.52 -6.43 -12.81
C LEU A 136 19.11 -5.91 -12.49
N TYR A 137 18.29 -6.73 -11.87
CA TYR A 137 16.92 -6.40 -11.49
C TYR A 137 16.87 -5.20 -10.54
N GLY A 138 17.68 -5.22 -9.48
CA GLY A 138 17.74 -4.14 -8.51
C GLY A 138 18.17 -2.80 -9.14
N ARG A 139 19.21 -2.79 -9.99
CA ARG A 139 19.64 -1.57 -10.67
C ARG A 139 18.57 -0.99 -11.58
N ILE A 140 17.90 -1.82 -12.37
CA ILE A 140 16.82 -1.36 -13.22
C ILE A 140 15.71 -0.73 -12.35
N LEU A 141 15.26 -1.42 -11.30
CA LEU A 141 14.18 -0.92 -10.44
C LEU A 141 14.58 0.33 -9.64
N PHE A 142 15.84 0.45 -9.19
CA PHE A 142 16.29 1.67 -8.53
C PHE A 142 16.15 2.91 -9.44
N VAL A 143 16.36 2.78 -10.76
CA VAL A 143 16.08 3.88 -11.69
C VAL A 143 14.59 4.25 -11.71
N GLY A 144 13.70 3.29 -11.45
CA GLY A 144 12.26 3.48 -11.40
C GLY A 144 11.71 4.05 -10.08
N ILE A 145 12.48 4.03 -8.99
CA ILE A 145 12.06 4.47 -7.65
C ILE A 145 11.37 5.85 -7.66
N PRO A 146 11.88 6.90 -8.30
CA PRO A 146 11.21 8.20 -8.31
C PRO A 146 9.79 8.14 -8.86
N PHE A 147 9.57 7.37 -9.91
CA PHE A 147 8.23 7.21 -10.52
C PHE A 147 7.30 6.40 -9.64
N MET A 148 7.80 5.32 -9.03
CA MET A 148 7.07 4.48 -8.09
C MET A 148 6.60 5.29 -6.87
N VAL A 149 7.49 6.07 -6.26
CA VAL A 149 7.18 6.90 -5.10
C VAL A 149 6.18 8.00 -5.45
N LEU A 150 6.36 8.67 -6.60
CA LEU A 150 5.41 9.66 -7.08
C LEU A 150 4.03 9.05 -7.34
N GLN A 151 3.95 7.89 -7.98
CA GLN A 151 2.69 7.20 -8.21
C GLN A 151 1.96 6.95 -6.88
N GLN A 152 2.64 6.40 -5.88
CA GLN A 152 2.06 6.15 -4.56
C GLN A 152 1.58 7.44 -3.87
N ALA A 153 2.37 8.50 -3.92
CA ALA A 153 1.99 9.78 -3.35
C ALA A 153 0.74 10.37 -4.02
N PHE A 154 0.67 10.30 -5.34
CA PHE A 154 -0.45 10.85 -6.10
C PHE A 154 -1.77 10.10 -5.89
N LEU A 155 -1.77 8.84 -5.44
CA LEU A 155 -3.00 8.12 -5.10
C LEU A 155 -3.87 8.92 -4.11
N SER A 156 -3.24 9.49 -3.08
CA SER A 156 -3.92 10.31 -2.07
C SER A 156 -4.20 11.73 -2.59
N PHE A 157 -3.28 12.35 -3.31
CA PHE A 157 -3.46 13.73 -3.80
C PHE A 157 -4.55 13.87 -4.87
N TYR A 158 -4.82 12.83 -5.67
CA TYR A 158 -5.99 12.85 -6.56
C TYR A 158 -7.30 12.96 -5.79
N VAL A 159 -7.39 12.31 -4.63
CA VAL A 159 -8.59 12.39 -3.78
C VAL A 159 -8.72 13.79 -3.17
N ALA A 160 -7.62 14.36 -2.67
CA ALA A 160 -7.57 15.76 -2.18
C ALA A 160 -7.92 16.78 -3.28
N ALA A 161 -7.61 16.46 -4.52
CA ALA A 161 -7.96 17.28 -5.70
C ALA A 161 -9.41 17.09 -6.18
N GLU A 162 -10.24 16.34 -5.45
CA GLU A 162 -11.62 15.94 -5.85
C GLU A 162 -11.67 15.16 -7.17
N LYS A 163 -10.66 14.33 -7.43
CA LYS A 163 -10.54 13.52 -8.64
C LYS A 163 -10.28 12.04 -8.34
N PRO A 164 -11.01 11.39 -7.41
CA PRO A 164 -10.74 9.99 -7.07
C PRO A 164 -10.94 9.05 -8.29
N SER A 165 -11.87 9.34 -9.18
CA SER A 165 -12.04 8.57 -10.42
C SER A 165 -10.83 8.66 -11.36
N LEU A 166 -10.10 9.78 -11.35
CA LEU A 166 -8.87 9.92 -12.16
C LEU A 166 -7.76 9.04 -11.60
N SER A 167 -7.66 8.95 -10.27
CA SER A 167 -6.73 8.01 -9.61
C SER A 167 -6.98 6.57 -10.04
N LEU A 168 -8.26 6.15 -10.04
CA LEU A 168 -8.66 4.82 -10.51
C LEU A 168 -8.28 4.59 -11.97
N ILE A 169 -8.60 5.54 -12.87
CA ILE A 169 -8.29 5.42 -14.30
C ILE A 169 -6.79 5.28 -14.53
N VAL A 170 -5.98 6.14 -13.89
CA VAL A 170 -4.52 6.09 -14.02
C VAL A 170 -3.95 4.77 -13.50
N SER A 171 -4.47 4.26 -12.39
CA SER A 171 -4.05 2.97 -11.83
C SER A 171 -4.41 1.80 -12.75
N ILE A 172 -5.62 1.79 -13.32
CA ILE A 172 -6.02 0.77 -14.30
C ILE A 172 -5.14 0.84 -15.55
N VAL A 173 -4.92 2.03 -16.10
CA VAL A 173 -4.08 2.21 -17.30
C VAL A 173 -2.66 1.75 -17.04
N SER A 174 -2.05 2.15 -15.91
CA SER A 174 -0.72 1.69 -15.53
C SER A 174 -0.68 0.17 -15.37
N GLY A 175 -1.66 -0.44 -14.70
CA GLY A 175 -1.71 -1.89 -14.51
C GLY A 175 -1.89 -2.66 -15.82
N VAL A 176 -2.77 -2.20 -16.72
CA VAL A 176 -2.97 -2.82 -18.05
C VAL A 176 -1.70 -2.71 -18.88
N ILE A 177 -1.04 -1.55 -18.88
CA ILE A 177 0.22 -1.36 -19.61
C ILE A 177 1.31 -2.25 -19.02
N ASN A 178 1.39 -2.39 -17.69
CA ASN A 178 2.32 -3.32 -17.06
C ASN A 178 2.10 -4.75 -17.58
N MET A 179 0.88 -5.28 -17.53
CA MET A 179 0.56 -6.63 -18.02
C MET A 179 0.90 -6.84 -19.51
N ILE A 180 0.62 -5.83 -20.35
CA ILE A 180 0.96 -5.86 -21.78
C ILE A 180 2.49 -5.87 -21.97
N LEU A 181 3.21 -5.03 -21.24
CA LEU A 181 4.66 -4.94 -21.33
C LEU A 181 5.33 -6.21 -20.77
N ASP A 182 4.83 -6.78 -19.68
CA ASP A 182 5.32 -8.06 -19.15
C ASP A 182 5.22 -9.14 -20.23
N TYR A 183 4.04 -9.29 -20.83
CA TYR A 183 3.89 -10.24 -21.93
C TYR A 183 4.86 -9.96 -23.08
N MET A 184 4.92 -8.71 -23.55
CA MET A 184 5.74 -8.35 -24.73
C MET A 184 7.24 -8.47 -24.48
N LEU A 185 7.73 -8.03 -23.30
CA LEU A 185 9.16 -8.02 -23.01
C LEU A 185 9.66 -9.39 -22.55
N ILE A 186 8.83 -10.15 -21.84
CA ILE A 186 9.24 -11.47 -21.32
C ILE A 186 9.07 -12.56 -22.38
N VAL A 187 7.92 -12.63 -23.08
CA VAL A 187 7.60 -13.76 -23.96
C VAL A 187 8.20 -13.60 -25.36
N PRO A 188 7.76 -12.65 -26.24
CA PRO A 188 8.32 -12.56 -27.59
C PRO A 188 9.71 -11.98 -27.65
N LEU A 189 10.07 -11.03 -26.79
CA LEU A 189 11.41 -10.39 -26.79
C LEU A 189 12.43 -11.15 -25.92
N ASN A 190 11.97 -12.14 -25.13
CA ASN A 190 12.81 -13.00 -24.29
C ASN A 190 13.83 -12.24 -23.41
N MET A 191 13.41 -11.07 -22.89
CA MET A 191 14.28 -10.22 -22.05
C MET A 191 14.37 -10.72 -20.61
N GLY A 192 13.65 -11.79 -20.26
CA GLY A 192 13.69 -12.39 -18.95
C GLY A 192 13.39 -11.41 -17.82
N LEU A 193 14.19 -11.46 -16.75
CA LEU A 193 14.00 -10.61 -15.55
C LEU A 193 14.17 -9.12 -15.84
N ALA A 194 15.02 -8.73 -16.81
CA ALA A 194 15.15 -7.36 -17.23
C ALA A 194 13.87 -6.84 -17.89
N GLY A 195 13.17 -7.69 -18.65
CA GLY A 195 11.87 -7.38 -19.22
C GLY A 195 10.81 -7.06 -18.17
N ALA A 196 10.69 -7.89 -17.14
CA ALA A 196 9.80 -7.67 -16.00
C ALA A 196 10.12 -6.34 -15.28
N ALA A 197 11.40 -6.08 -14.98
CA ALA A 197 11.81 -4.82 -14.35
C ALA A 197 11.47 -3.60 -15.20
N LEU A 198 11.69 -3.64 -16.52
CA LEU A 198 11.37 -2.55 -17.44
C LEU A 198 9.85 -2.35 -17.57
N ALA A 199 9.06 -3.41 -17.64
CA ALA A 199 7.60 -3.34 -17.66
C ALA A 199 7.07 -2.61 -16.42
N THR A 200 7.59 -2.97 -15.25
CA THR A 200 7.25 -2.33 -13.98
C THR A 200 7.60 -0.84 -13.98
N ILE A 201 8.82 -0.46 -14.38
CA ILE A 201 9.24 0.96 -14.40
C ILE A 201 8.41 1.78 -15.39
N LEU A 202 8.21 1.28 -16.60
CA LEU A 202 7.50 2.02 -17.65
C LEU A 202 6.04 2.25 -17.26
N SER A 203 5.40 1.25 -16.65
CA SER A 203 4.03 1.39 -16.16
C SER A 203 3.93 2.37 -14.98
N GLN A 204 4.88 2.32 -14.05
CA GLN A 204 4.94 3.25 -12.93
C GLN A 204 5.33 4.67 -13.37
N ALA A 205 6.15 4.81 -14.42
CA ALA A 205 6.44 6.12 -15.00
C ALA A 205 5.17 6.80 -15.53
N ILE A 206 4.26 6.06 -16.11
CA ILE A 206 2.95 6.60 -16.51
C ILE A 206 2.18 7.09 -15.28
N GLY A 207 2.10 6.26 -14.23
CA GLY A 207 1.44 6.60 -12.98
C GLY A 207 2.06 7.77 -12.22
N GLY A 208 3.38 7.99 -12.36
CA GLY A 208 4.11 9.07 -11.70
C GLY A 208 4.20 10.36 -12.53
N ILE A 209 4.44 10.28 -13.85
CA ILE A 209 4.63 11.44 -14.72
C ILE A 209 3.29 12.08 -15.11
N PHE A 210 2.28 11.26 -15.44
CA PHE A 210 0.98 11.79 -15.86
C PHE A 210 0.37 12.76 -14.84
N PRO A 211 0.32 12.47 -13.51
CA PRO A 211 -0.20 13.43 -12.54
C PRO A 211 0.64 14.71 -12.46
N VAL A 212 1.95 14.63 -12.60
CA VAL A 212 2.81 15.84 -12.65
C VAL A 212 2.38 16.73 -13.80
N ILE A 213 2.21 16.19 -15.02
CA ILE A 213 1.76 16.93 -16.19
C ILE A 213 0.34 17.48 -15.98
N TYR A 214 -0.55 16.66 -15.42
CA TYR A 214 -1.94 17.06 -15.16
C TYR A 214 -2.02 18.25 -14.21
N PHE A 215 -1.27 18.22 -13.09
CA PHE A 215 -1.32 19.29 -12.09
C PHE A 215 -0.47 20.53 -12.47
N LEU A 216 0.48 20.40 -13.39
CA LEU A 216 1.20 21.55 -13.97
C LEU A 216 0.32 22.36 -14.92
N ARG A 217 -0.53 21.69 -15.71
CA ARG A 217 -1.43 22.35 -16.65
C ARG A 217 -2.64 22.98 -15.93
N LYS A 218 -3.30 23.93 -16.58
CA LYS A 218 -4.61 24.43 -16.12
C LYS A 218 -5.60 23.27 -16.10
N ASN A 219 -6.12 22.97 -14.94
CA ASN A 219 -7.05 21.86 -14.73
C ASN A 219 -8.24 22.30 -13.87
N SER A 220 -9.30 21.48 -13.82
CA SER A 220 -10.53 21.77 -13.07
C SER A 220 -10.51 21.21 -11.65
N SER A 221 -9.32 20.92 -11.08
CA SER A 221 -9.19 20.40 -9.71
C SER A 221 -8.90 21.52 -8.70
N LEU A 222 -8.95 21.19 -7.41
CA LEU A 222 -8.59 22.12 -6.33
C LEU A 222 -7.08 22.35 -6.28
N LEU A 223 -6.26 21.35 -6.66
CA LEU A 223 -4.82 21.39 -6.58
C LEU A 223 -4.16 21.72 -7.92
N ARG A 224 -3.03 22.43 -7.84
CA ARG A 224 -2.18 22.76 -8.97
C ARG A 224 -0.72 22.87 -8.52
N LEU A 225 0.20 22.32 -9.30
CA LEU A 225 1.63 22.55 -9.12
C LEU A 225 1.97 23.97 -9.58
N GLN A 226 2.64 24.73 -8.72
CA GLN A 226 3.01 26.13 -8.92
C GLN A 226 4.51 26.31 -8.68
N PHE A 227 5.16 27.02 -9.56
CA PHE A 227 6.59 27.40 -9.46
C PHE A 227 6.73 28.89 -9.76
N PRO A 228 7.62 29.61 -9.04
CA PRO A 228 8.34 29.17 -7.83
C PRO A 228 7.42 29.03 -6.61
N PHE A 229 7.87 28.32 -5.60
CA PHE A 229 7.17 28.20 -4.30
C PHE A 229 8.14 28.46 -3.15
N PRO A 230 7.67 29.02 -2.03
CA PRO A 230 8.49 29.20 -0.83
C PRO A 230 8.71 27.86 -0.13
N MET A 231 9.90 27.67 0.46
CA MET A 231 10.21 26.45 1.20
C MET A 231 9.64 26.56 2.63
N HIS A 232 8.73 25.66 2.97
CA HIS A 232 8.06 25.59 4.27
C HIS A 232 8.51 24.35 5.06
N TRP A 233 9.71 24.40 5.64
CA TRP A 233 10.31 23.26 6.38
C TRP A 233 9.41 22.69 7.47
N LYS A 234 8.71 23.57 8.22
CA LYS A 234 7.76 23.14 9.25
C LYS A 234 6.60 22.33 8.67
N ALA A 235 6.09 22.72 7.51
CA ALA A 235 5.02 22.01 6.82
C ALA A 235 5.49 20.64 6.30
N LEU A 236 6.71 20.59 5.77
CA LEU A 236 7.34 19.32 5.35
C LEU A 236 7.46 18.36 6.54
N TRP A 237 7.96 18.85 7.68
CA TRP A 237 8.10 18.03 8.89
C TRP A 237 6.74 17.53 9.40
N ILE A 238 5.71 18.38 9.41
CA ILE A 238 4.35 17.98 9.80
C ILE A 238 3.81 16.90 8.85
N ALA A 239 4.02 17.05 7.55
CA ALA A 239 3.60 16.03 6.58
C ALA A 239 4.31 14.70 6.81
N CYS A 240 5.61 14.71 7.04
CA CYS A 240 6.39 13.49 7.35
C CYS A 240 5.93 12.85 8.68
N ALA A 241 5.73 13.65 9.73
CA ALA A 241 5.24 13.16 11.01
C ALA A 241 3.82 12.54 10.90
N ASN A 242 2.93 13.17 10.13
CA ASN A 242 1.57 12.64 9.92
C ASN A 242 1.57 11.34 9.09
N GLY A 243 2.45 11.23 8.10
CA GLY A 243 2.51 10.03 7.24
C GLY A 243 3.38 8.90 7.82
N SER A 244 4.08 9.13 8.93
CA SER A 244 4.98 8.13 9.53
C SER A 244 4.27 6.85 9.93
N SER A 245 2.99 6.91 10.28
CA SER A 245 2.15 5.75 10.60
C SER A 245 2.07 4.73 9.44
N GLU A 246 1.88 5.22 8.22
CA GLU A 246 1.82 4.35 7.03
C GLU A 246 3.21 3.77 6.70
N MET A 247 4.26 4.56 6.86
CA MET A 247 5.62 4.08 6.68
C MET A 247 5.96 2.98 7.69
N VAL A 248 5.66 3.19 8.98
CA VAL A 248 5.88 2.20 10.04
C VAL A 248 5.08 0.93 9.77
N SER A 249 3.80 1.05 9.39
CA SER A 249 2.96 -0.12 9.08
C SER A 249 3.55 -0.95 7.95
N ASN A 250 3.94 -0.33 6.84
CA ASN A 250 4.46 -1.05 5.68
C ASN A 250 5.83 -1.71 5.95
N LEU A 251 6.72 -1.03 6.71
CA LEU A 251 7.99 -1.61 7.14
C LEU A 251 7.78 -2.79 8.10
N SER A 252 6.84 -2.65 9.03
CA SER A 252 6.50 -3.70 10.00
C SER A 252 6.01 -4.98 9.32
N VAL A 253 5.18 -4.86 8.28
CA VAL A 253 4.67 -6.03 7.53
C VAL A 253 5.82 -6.90 7.01
N SER A 254 6.88 -6.30 6.48
CA SER A 254 8.02 -7.07 5.96
C SER A 254 8.77 -7.82 7.07
N LEU A 255 9.03 -7.16 8.20
CA LEU A 255 9.73 -7.78 9.35
C LEU A 255 8.89 -8.88 9.98
N VAL A 256 7.62 -8.64 10.16
CA VAL A 256 6.68 -9.60 10.74
C VAL A 256 6.51 -10.82 9.84
N SER A 257 6.42 -10.63 8.52
CA SER A 257 6.38 -11.77 7.58
C SER A 257 7.61 -12.68 7.67
N MET A 258 8.80 -12.11 7.93
CA MET A 258 10.00 -12.91 8.16
C MET A 258 9.88 -13.77 9.44
N LEU A 259 9.29 -13.22 10.50
CA LEU A 259 9.06 -13.96 11.75
C LEU A 259 8.02 -15.06 11.58
N TYR A 260 6.93 -14.80 10.83
CA TYR A 260 5.96 -15.85 10.47
C TYR A 260 6.63 -17.00 9.72
N ASN A 261 7.41 -16.70 8.69
CA ASN A 261 8.12 -17.71 7.93
C ASN A 261 9.11 -18.51 8.79
N TYR A 262 9.84 -17.84 9.70
CA TYR A 262 10.75 -18.50 10.62
C TYR A 262 10.04 -19.47 11.57
N GLN A 263 8.93 -19.03 12.19
CA GLN A 263 8.16 -19.86 13.12
C GLN A 263 7.47 -21.03 12.39
N LEU A 264 6.94 -20.80 11.20
CA LEU A 264 6.29 -21.81 10.38
C LEU A 264 7.28 -22.85 9.89
N MET A 265 8.46 -22.43 9.42
CA MET A 265 9.52 -23.37 9.03
C MET A 265 9.94 -24.27 10.19
N ARG A 266 10.01 -23.72 11.40
CA ARG A 266 10.39 -24.46 12.62
C ARG A 266 9.34 -25.46 13.07
N LEU A 267 8.04 -25.15 12.97
CA LEU A 267 6.95 -25.93 13.53
C LEU A 267 6.26 -26.86 12.54
N VAL A 268 6.21 -26.48 11.27
CA VAL A 268 5.45 -27.19 10.21
C VAL A 268 6.35 -27.57 9.03
N GLY A 269 7.38 -26.75 8.76
CA GLY A 269 8.22 -26.90 7.57
C GLY A 269 7.69 -26.11 6.37
N GLU A 270 7.95 -26.61 5.15
CA GLU A 270 7.64 -25.94 3.89
C GLU A 270 6.12 -25.72 3.68
N ASP A 271 5.30 -26.66 4.14
CA ASP A 271 3.84 -26.56 4.02
C ASP A 271 3.29 -25.39 4.81
N GLY A 272 3.87 -25.09 5.98
CA GLY A 272 3.50 -23.92 6.76
C GLY A 272 3.76 -22.61 6.02
N ILE A 273 4.92 -22.48 5.37
CA ILE A 273 5.27 -21.32 4.55
C ILE A 273 4.34 -21.20 3.35
N SER A 274 4.02 -22.30 2.71
CA SER A 274 3.11 -22.36 1.57
C SER A 274 1.70 -21.91 1.95
N ALA A 275 1.16 -22.41 3.08
CA ALA A 275 -0.12 -21.99 3.61
C ALA A 275 -0.15 -20.49 3.94
N TYR A 276 0.92 -19.96 4.53
CA TYR A 276 1.05 -18.52 4.82
C TYR A 276 1.13 -17.69 3.54
N GLY A 277 1.79 -18.18 2.50
CA GLY A 277 1.80 -17.53 1.18
C GLY A 277 0.40 -17.35 0.61
N VAL A 278 -0.44 -18.39 0.67
CA VAL A 278 -1.85 -18.30 0.26
C VAL A 278 -2.61 -17.26 1.07
N LEU A 279 -2.43 -17.26 2.40
CA LEU A 279 -3.02 -16.24 3.28
C LEU A 279 -2.64 -14.83 2.87
N MET A 280 -1.38 -14.59 2.53
CA MET A 280 -0.90 -13.26 2.13
C MET A 280 -1.57 -12.79 0.83
N TYR A 281 -1.68 -13.64 -0.20
CA TYR A 281 -2.37 -13.30 -1.45
C TYR A 281 -3.85 -12.96 -1.21
N VAL A 282 -4.53 -13.75 -0.39
CA VAL A 282 -5.93 -13.50 -0.02
C VAL A 282 -6.08 -12.21 0.79
N SER A 283 -5.19 -12.00 1.74
CA SER A 283 -5.20 -10.82 2.63
C SER A 283 -5.05 -9.51 1.87
N VAL A 284 -4.26 -9.47 0.80
CA VAL A 284 -4.08 -8.25 -0.02
C VAL A 284 -5.42 -7.78 -0.59
N VAL A 285 -6.26 -8.71 -1.08
CA VAL A 285 -7.57 -8.38 -1.66
C VAL A 285 -8.54 -7.84 -0.59
N PHE A 286 -8.63 -8.49 0.56
CA PHE A 286 -9.54 -8.05 1.62
C PHE A 286 -9.08 -6.73 2.27
N ASN A 287 -7.78 -6.55 2.50
CA ASN A 287 -7.22 -5.31 3.02
C ASN A 287 -7.41 -4.13 2.07
N ALA A 288 -7.51 -4.37 0.76
CA ALA A 288 -7.73 -3.32 -0.23
C ALA A 288 -9.00 -2.49 0.04
N VAL A 289 -10.04 -3.10 0.60
CA VAL A 289 -11.28 -2.41 0.97
C VAL A 289 -11.03 -1.42 2.11
N PHE A 290 -10.32 -1.85 3.16
CA PHE A 290 -10.02 -1.00 4.32
C PHE A 290 -9.07 0.15 3.95
N MET A 291 -8.00 -0.15 3.22
CA MET A 291 -7.04 0.85 2.76
C MET A 291 -7.69 1.83 1.78
N GLY A 292 -8.46 1.33 0.81
CA GLY A 292 -9.13 2.17 -0.19
C GLY A 292 -10.15 3.11 0.44
N TYR A 293 -10.92 2.64 1.44
CA TYR A 293 -11.82 3.49 2.22
C TYR A 293 -11.04 4.54 3.00
N SER A 294 -9.94 4.16 3.66
CA SER A 294 -9.09 5.07 4.45
C SER A 294 -8.50 6.17 3.57
N ILE A 295 -7.88 5.82 2.44
CA ILE A 295 -7.32 6.78 1.48
C ILE A 295 -8.42 7.70 0.91
N GLY A 296 -9.58 7.13 0.58
CA GLY A 296 -10.70 7.88 0.00
C GLY A 296 -11.36 8.85 0.97
N SER A 297 -11.45 8.52 2.25
CA SER A 297 -12.13 9.34 3.26
C SER A 297 -11.22 10.36 3.95
N ALA A 298 -9.91 10.11 4.04
CA ALA A 298 -8.97 10.97 4.77
C ALA A 298 -8.98 12.45 4.30
N PRO A 299 -8.97 12.80 3.00
CA PRO A 299 -9.02 14.19 2.56
C PRO A 299 -10.30 14.92 2.95
N ILE A 300 -11.45 14.21 3.00
CA ILE A 300 -12.73 14.78 3.44
C ILE A 300 -12.64 15.17 4.92
N VAL A 301 -12.14 14.27 5.75
CA VAL A 301 -11.94 14.49 7.20
C VAL A 301 -10.98 15.66 7.43
N SER A 302 -9.83 15.67 6.72
CA SER A 302 -8.83 16.73 6.84
C SER A 302 -9.38 18.10 6.42
N TYR A 303 -10.19 18.14 5.36
CA TYR A 303 -10.83 19.38 4.90
C TYR A 303 -11.76 19.95 5.97
N HIS A 304 -12.70 19.13 6.50
CA HIS A 304 -13.63 19.58 7.52
C HIS A 304 -12.94 19.92 8.85
N TYR A 305 -11.83 19.27 9.15
CA TYR A 305 -10.97 19.62 10.28
C TYR A 305 -10.38 21.03 10.11
N GLY A 306 -9.83 21.34 8.92
CA GLY A 306 -9.33 22.68 8.59
C GLY A 306 -10.43 23.75 8.61
N ALA A 307 -11.61 23.42 8.10
CA ALA A 307 -12.79 24.28 8.11
C ALA A 307 -13.45 24.43 9.49
N LYS A 308 -12.94 23.76 10.53
CA LYS A 308 -13.51 23.73 11.90
C LYS A 308 -14.97 23.27 11.93
N ASN A 309 -15.39 22.47 10.97
CA ASN A 309 -16.76 21.95 10.89
C ASN A 309 -16.90 20.68 11.74
N HIS A 310 -17.03 20.86 13.04
CA HIS A 310 -17.13 19.76 14.03
C HIS A 310 -18.38 18.89 13.83
N ALA A 311 -19.48 19.47 13.34
CA ALA A 311 -20.71 18.74 13.07
C ALA A 311 -20.49 17.69 11.96
N GLU A 312 -19.83 18.08 10.86
CA GLU A 312 -19.53 17.16 9.77
C GLU A 312 -18.42 16.17 10.15
N LEU A 313 -17.43 16.57 10.94
CA LEU A 313 -16.44 15.63 11.48
C LEU A 313 -17.09 14.51 12.30
N LYS A 314 -18.04 14.85 13.19
CA LYS A 314 -18.79 13.87 13.98
C LYS A 314 -19.63 12.96 13.05
N ASN A 315 -20.28 13.52 12.05
CA ASN A 315 -21.03 12.79 11.04
C ASN A 315 -20.14 11.80 10.27
N LEU A 316 -18.97 12.23 9.80
CA LEU A 316 -18.01 11.39 9.10
C LEU A 316 -17.43 10.28 9.99
N PHE A 317 -17.14 10.61 11.25
CA PHE A 317 -16.67 9.62 12.22
C PHE A 317 -17.70 8.53 12.45
N GLN A 318 -18.95 8.89 12.73
CA GLN A 318 -20.01 7.92 12.97
C GLN A 318 -20.29 7.05 11.74
N LYS A 319 -20.41 7.67 10.57
CA LYS A 319 -20.64 6.94 9.31
C LYS A 319 -19.45 6.07 8.93
N GLY A 320 -18.23 6.56 9.11
CA GLY A 320 -17.01 5.79 8.89
C GLY A 320 -16.94 4.57 9.78
N LEU A 321 -17.22 4.73 11.07
CA LEU A 321 -17.23 3.62 12.02
C LEU A 321 -18.26 2.54 11.63
N TRP A 322 -19.48 2.93 11.27
CA TRP A 322 -20.51 1.97 10.85
C TRP A 322 -20.17 1.28 9.53
N LEU A 323 -19.66 2.01 8.55
CA LEU A 323 -19.28 1.44 7.25
C LEU A 323 -18.11 0.46 7.38
N ILE A 324 -17.07 0.85 8.14
CA ILE A 324 -15.91 -0.01 8.36
C ILE A 324 -16.28 -1.22 9.20
N SER A 325 -17.01 -1.06 10.29
CA SER A 325 -17.45 -2.20 11.12
C SER A 325 -18.33 -3.16 10.33
N GLY A 326 -19.29 -2.63 9.56
CA GLY A 326 -20.12 -3.46 8.68
C GLY A 326 -19.31 -4.18 7.60
N SER A 327 -18.38 -3.50 6.94
CA SER A 327 -17.48 -4.14 5.96
C SER A 327 -16.56 -5.18 6.61
N SER A 328 -16.07 -4.93 7.82
CA SER A 328 -15.24 -5.89 8.58
C SER A 328 -15.98 -7.19 8.85
N VAL A 329 -17.25 -7.11 9.29
CA VAL A 329 -18.09 -8.28 9.51
C VAL A 329 -18.34 -9.04 8.20
N VAL A 330 -18.70 -8.33 7.14
CA VAL A 330 -18.94 -8.94 5.82
C VAL A 330 -17.68 -9.62 5.28
N ILE A 331 -16.55 -8.93 5.33
CA ILE A 331 -15.25 -9.46 4.86
C ILE A 331 -14.87 -10.69 5.67
N THR A 332 -15.00 -10.67 7.00
CA THR A 332 -14.70 -11.81 7.86
C THR A 332 -15.59 -13.00 7.49
N ALA A 333 -16.91 -12.77 7.35
CA ALA A 333 -17.85 -13.84 6.98
C ALA A 333 -17.52 -14.43 5.60
N LEU A 334 -17.19 -13.60 4.61
CA LEU A 334 -16.77 -14.05 3.28
C LEU A 334 -15.43 -14.81 3.34
N ALA A 335 -14.45 -14.29 4.07
CA ALA A 335 -13.13 -14.91 4.17
C ALA A 335 -13.21 -16.29 4.85
N ILE A 336 -13.99 -16.43 5.92
CA ILE A 336 -14.22 -17.71 6.59
C ILE A 336 -15.08 -18.64 5.71
N GLY A 337 -16.18 -18.13 5.14
CA GLY A 337 -17.10 -18.92 4.33
C GLY A 337 -16.47 -19.48 3.05
N PHE A 338 -15.57 -18.72 2.42
CA PHE A 338 -14.85 -19.12 1.22
C PHE A 338 -13.44 -19.67 1.48
N ALA A 339 -13.07 -19.96 2.74
CA ALA A 339 -11.73 -20.46 3.10
C ALA A 339 -11.34 -21.73 2.30
N LYS A 340 -12.28 -22.65 2.10
CA LYS A 340 -12.06 -23.86 1.29
C LYS A 340 -11.76 -23.53 -0.18
N GLN A 341 -12.52 -22.62 -0.79
CA GLN A 341 -12.33 -22.21 -2.17
C GLN A 341 -11.00 -21.48 -2.35
N GLN A 342 -10.63 -20.63 -1.41
CA GLN A 342 -9.34 -19.94 -1.39
C GLN A 342 -8.17 -20.93 -1.34
N ALA A 343 -8.23 -21.93 -0.46
CA ALA A 343 -7.24 -22.99 -0.38
C ALA A 343 -7.20 -23.82 -1.67
N MET A 344 -8.34 -24.20 -2.23
CA MET A 344 -8.43 -25.01 -3.46
C MET A 344 -7.72 -24.37 -4.66
N ILE A 345 -7.72 -23.03 -4.78
CA ILE A 345 -7.06 -22.32 -5.88
C ILE A 345 -5.56 -22.62 -5.93
N PHE A 346 -4.93 -22.76 -4.76
CA PHE A 346 -3.46 -22.84 -4.65
C PHE A 346 -2.95 -24.21 -4.21
N THR A 347 -3.75 -25.01 -3.48
CA THR A 347 -3.30 -26.23 -2.79
C THR A 347 -4.13 -27.47 -3.11
N SER A 348 -4.86 -27.48 -4.24
CA SER A 348 -5.76 -28.58 -4.63
C SER A 348 -5.06 -29.93 -4.87
N HIS A 349 -3.75 -29.91 -5.07
CA HIS A 349 -2.91 -31.09 -5.36
C HIS A 349 -2.39 -31.81 -4.10
N ASP A 350 -2.55 -31.23 -2.90
CA ASP A 350 -2.08 -31.78 -1.64
C ASP A 350 -3.18 -31.61 -0.57
N ALA A 351 -3.68 -32.75 -0.05
CA ALA A 351 -4.81 -32.77 0.89
C ALA A 351 -4.42 -32.24 2.28
N ASP A 352 -3.21 -32.52 2.75
CA ASP A 352 -2.73 -32.10 4.07
C ASP A 352 -2.43 -30.60 4.07
N LEU A 353 -1.74 -30.10 3.04
CA LEU A 353 -1.51 -28.69 2.84
C LEU A 353 -2.83 -27.93 2.68
N MET A 354 -3.82 -28.51 1.98
CA MET A 354 -5.13 -27.89 1.84
C MET A 354 -5.85 -27.79 3.18
N ALA A 355 -5.83 -28.82 4.01
CA ALA A 355 -6.44 -28.81 5.33
C ALA A 355 -5.79 -27.75 6.24
N LEU A 356 -4.45 -27.67 6.26
CA LEU A 356 -3.70 -26.67 6.99
C LEU A 356 -4.04 -25.25 6.52
N THR A 357 -4.12 -25.04 5.21
CA THR A 357 -4.45 -23.74 4.60
C THR A 357 -5.87 -23.30 4.94
N ILE A 358 -6.86 -24.20 4.91
CA ILE A 358 -8.24 -23.91 5.32
C ILE A 358 -8.28 -23.44 6.77
N GLN A 359 -7.63 -24.19 7.67
CA GLN A 359 -7.58 -23.84 9.09
C GLN A 359 -6.92 -22.48 9.31
N ALA A 360 -5.79 -22.25 8.64
CA ALA A 360 -5.08 -20.97 8.68
C ALA A 360 -5.97 -19.81 8.20
N CYS A 361 -6.66 -19.97 7.05
CA CYS A 361 -7.58 -18.97 6.51
C CYS A 361 -8.73 -18.66 7.47
N GLN A 362 -9.33 -19.67 8.08
CA GLN A 362 -10.45 -19.48 9.00
C GLN A 362 -10.05 -18.70 10.25
N ILE A 363 -8.92 -19.06 10.87
CA ILE A 363 -8.44 -18.39 12.10
C ILE A 363 -7.94 -16.97 11.79
N TYR A 364 -7.09 -16.82 10.79
CA TYR A 364 -6.54 -15.53 10.39
C TYR A 364 -7.63 -14.52 10.03
N SER A 365 -8.70 -14.98 9.38
CA SER A 365 -9.80 -14.12 8.94
C SER A 365 -10.55 -13.44 10.08
N ILE A 366 -10.50 -13.97 11.30
CA ILE A 366 -11.09 -13.33 12.50
C ILE A 366 -10.44 -11.96 12.73
N ALA A 367 -9.16 -11.79 12.39
CA ALA A 367 -8.48 -10.52 12.54
C ALA A 367 -9.12 -9.39 11.72
N TYR A 368 -9.81 -9.69 10.60
CA TYR A 368 -10.46 -8.65 9.80
C TYR A 368 -11.57 -7.91 10.54
N LEU A 369 -12.17 -8.50 11.60
CA LEU A 369 -13.13 -7.81 12.44
C LEU A 369 -12.57 -6.53 13.07
N PHE A 370 -11.30 -6.58 13.47
CA PHE A 370 -10.64 -5.48 14.17
C PHE A 370 -9.74 -4.67 13.22
N LYS A 371 -9.09 -5.33 12.27
CA LYS A 371 -8.12 -4.75 11.35
C LYS A 371 -8.67 -3.58 10.54
N GLY A 372 -9.94 -3.69 10.08
CA GLY A 372 -10.61 -2.59 9.37
C GLY A 372 -10.74 -1.35 10.24
N ILE A 373 -11.20 -1.51 11.48
CA ILE A 373 -11.39 -0.42 12.44
C ILE A 373 -10.04 0.22 12.78
N ASN A 374 -9.03 -0.58 13.07
CA ASN A 374 -7.70 -0.12 13.45
C ASN A 374 -7.02 0.65 12.30
N THR A 375 -7.09 0.13 11.07
CA THR A 375 -6.54 0.78 9.88
C THR A 375 -7.24 2.12 9.63
N TRP A 376 -8.56 2.15 9.70
CA TRP A 376 -9.32 3.37 9.53
C TRP A 376 -9.07 4.38 10.67
N ALA A 377 -8.99 3.93 11.93
CA ALA A 377 -8.71 4.79 13.07
C ALA A 377 -7.35 5.48 12.93
N SER A 378 -6.29 4.73 12.57
CA SER A 378 -4.97 5.31 12.28
C SER A 378 -5.06 6.37 11.19
N SER A 379 -5.71 6.07 10.07
CA SER A 379 -5.90 7.02 8.96
C SER A 379 -6.74 8.24 9.36
N PHE A 380 -7.75 8.06 10.21
CA PHE A 380 -8.59 9.15 10.72
C PHE A 380 -7.77 10.13 11.58
N PHE A 381 -6.89 9.62 12.47
CA PHE A 381 -5.98 10.48 13.24
C PHE A 381 -4.93 11.17 12.35
N THR A 382 -4.42 10.50 11.32
CA THR A 382 -3.58 11.14 10.30
C THR A 382 -4.33 12.30 9.63
N ALA A 383 -5.59 12.08 9.26
CA ALA A 383 -6.44 13.11 8.64
C ALA A 383 -6.71 14.29 9.57
N LEU A 384 -6.79 14.08 10.87
CA LEU A 384 -6.86 15.14 11.88
C LEU A 384 -5.51 15.83 12.12
N ASN A 385 -4.47 15.51 11.34
CA ASN A 385 -3.09 15.99 11.53
C ASN A 385 -2.50 15.66 12.91
N ASN A 386 -2.94 14.55 13.50
CA ASN A 386 -2.38 14.00 14.73
C ASN A 386 -1.51 12.76 14.42
N GLY A 387 -0.37 13.00 13.77
CA GLY A 387 0.55 11.95 13.34
C GLY A 387 1.11 11.11 14.48
N LEU A 388 1.26 11.69 15.68
CA LEU A 388 1.77 10.95 16.84
C LEU A 388 0.82 9.81 17.24
N VAL A 389 -0.49 10.12 17.39
CA VAL A 389 -1.48 9.10 17.77
C VAL A 389 -1.61 8.05 16.66
N SER A 390 -1.63 8.48 15.41
CA SER A 390 -1.69 7.57 14.26
C SER A 390 -0.47 6.63 14.21
N ALA A 391 0.74 7.19 14.38
CA ALA A 391 1.97 6.40 14.40
C ALA A 391 2.01 5.43 15.59
N LEU A 392 1.52 5.85 16.77
CA LEU A 392 1.46 4.99 17.95
C LEU A 392 0.51 3.81 17.73
N ILE A 393 -0.70 4.05 17.20
CA ILE A 393 -1.66 2.99 16.85
C ILE A 393 -1.00 2.00 15.88
N SER A 394 -0.39 2.50 14.81
CA SER A 394 0.27 1.65 13.82
C SER A 394 1.44 0.86 14.41
N PHE A 395 2.31 1.50 15.18
CA PHE A 395 3.48 0.84 15.79
C PHE A 395 3.07 -0.23 16.80
N LEU A 396 2.15 0.07 17.70
CA LEU A 396 1.70 -0.89 18.70
C LEU A 396 1.10 -2.12 18.03
N ARG A 397 0.20 -1.93 17.08
CA ARG A 397 -0.54 -2.98 16.40
C ARG A 397 0.33 -3.83 15.49
N THR A 398 1.01 -3.20 14.52
CA THR A 398 1.69 -3.93 13.43
C THR A 398 3.11 -4.32 13.76
N PHE A 399 3.71 -3.76 14.80
CA PHE A 399 5.07 -4.07 15.21
C PHE A 399 5.09 -4.72 16.57
N LEU A 400 4.75 -3.98 17.65
CA LEU A 400 4.97 -4.46 19.01
C LEU A 400 4.08 -5.66 19.34
N PHE A 401 2.78 -5.55 19.16
CA PHE A 401 1.85 -6.61 19.58
C PHE A 401 1.94 -7.82 18.64
N GLU A 402 2.13 -7.60 17.33
CA GLU A 402 2.24 -8.70 16.38
C GLU A 402 3.55 -9.48 16.55
N ILE A 403 4.69 -8.80 16.80
CA ILE A 403 5.94 -9.46 17.13
C ILE A 403 5.83 -10.21 18.46
N ALA A 404 5.26 -9.60 19.50
CA ALA A 404 5.07 -10.27 20.77
C ALA A 404 4.18 -11.52 20.63
N ALA A 405 3.08 -11.40 19.91
CA ALA A 405 2.15 -12.52 19.68
C ALA A 405 2.80 -13.66 18.91
N ILE A 406 3.52 -13.38 17.80
CA ILE A 406 4.17 -14.43 16.99
C ILE A 406 5.34 -15.11 17.71
N LEU A 407 5.91 -14.49 18.74
CA LEU A 407 6.96 -15.11 19.55
C LEU A 407 6.39 -15.91 20.73
N ILE A 408 5.31 -15.43 21.35
CA ILE A 408 4.74 -16.01 22.58
C ILE A 408 3.71 -17.10 22.27
N LEU A 409 2.72 -16.82 21.41
CA LEU A 409 1.58 -17.73 21.19
C LEU A 409 2.00 -19.07 20.59
N PRO A 410 2.95 -19.16 19.65
CA PRO A 410 3.41 -20.46 19.16
C PRO A 410 4.08 -21.32 20.22
N ALA A 411 4.71 -20.73 21.21
CA ALA A 411 5.31 -21.47 22.34
C ALA A 411 4.24 -22.10 23.25
N LEU A 412 3.01 -21.53 23.30
CA LEU A 412 1.91 -21.99 24.12
C LEU A 412 0.96 -22.93 23.35
N PHE A 413 0.67 -22.61 22.10
CA PHE A 413 -0.39 -23.24 21.29
C PHE A 413 0.13 -23.88 19.99
N GLY A 414 1.45 -23.96 19.78
CA GLY A 414 2.03 -24.51 18.57
C GLY A 414 1.58 -23.75 17.31
N VAL A 415 1.23 -24.47 16.25
CA VAL A 415 0.83 -23.91 14.95
C VAL A 415 -0.42 -23.03 15.05
N LEU A 416 -1.37 -23.41 15.90
CA LEU A 416 -2.56 -22.57 16.15
C LEU A 416 -2.19 -21.20 16.68
N GLY A 417 -1.18 -21.12 17.56
CA GLY A 417 -0.66 -19.86 18.07
C GLY A 417 -0.12 -18.94 16.98
N ILE A 418 0.44 -19.48 15.89
CA ILE A 418 0.89 -18.68 14.74
C ILE A 418 -0.31 -18.00 14.07
N TRP A 419 -1.37 -18.76 13.78
CA TRP A 419 -2.56 -18.21 13.13
C TRP A 419 -3.34 -17.22 14.00
N PHE A 420 -3.34 -17.45 15.32
CA PHE A 420 -3.97 -16.52 16.27
C PHE A 420 -3.14 -15.25 16.53
N SER A 421 -1.85 -15.21 16.17
CA SER A 421 -0.98 -14.07 16.47
C SER A 421 -1.50 -12.76 15.89
N VAL A 422 -1.96 -12.76 14.64
CA VAL A 422 -2.54 -11.56 14.04
C VAL A 422 -3.85 -11.16 14.70
N VAL A 423 -4.68 -12.13 15.12
CA VAL A 423 -5.94 -11.85 15.81
C VAL A 423 -5.68 -11.13 17.14
N ALA A 424 -4.72 -11.66 17.91
CA ALA A 424 -4.31 -11.06 19.20
C ALA A 424 -3.68 -9.67 19.04
N ALA A 425 -2.96 -9.44 17.94
CA ALA A 425 -2.34 -8.15 17.66
C ALA A 425 -3.34 -7.07 17.25
N GLU A 426 -4.40 -7.46 16.55
CA GLU A 426 -5.43 -6.52 16.08
C GLU A 426 -6.52 -6.25 17.13
N LEU A 427 -6.63 -7.05 18.17
CA LEU A 427 -7.60 -6.92 19.27
C LEU A 427 -7.16 -5.87 20.28
#